data_14fbdbaefa27a51f13561c640670bf72
#
_entry.id   14fbdbaefa27a51f13561c640670bf72
#
_cell.length_a   1.000
_cell.length_b   1.000
_cell.length_c   1.000
_cell.angle_alpha   90.00
_cell.angle_beta   90.00
_cell.angle_gamma   90.00
#
_symmetry.space_group_name_H-M   'P 1'
#
loop_
_entity.id
_entity.type
_entity.pdbx_description
1 polymer ?
#
loop_
_entity_poly.entity_id
_entity_poly.type
_entity_poly.pdbx_seq_one_letter_code
_entity_poly.pdbx_strand_id
1 'polypeptide(L)'
;GKGNVIRRMFREIDAECYIMIDGDDTYPAEFGREMVTKVLERNVDMVVGDRLSSTYFEENKRPFHNFGNSLVRGTINHLFKSNIRDIMTGYRAFSYQFVKTFPVLSKGFEIETEMSIHAVHKNMLVENVIIEYRDRPDGSESKLNTYSDGFKVLKTIGRLYKNYKPLGFFGMLSALLVLIAAILFIPVFVTYLKTGLV
;
A
#
# COMPACT_ATOMS: atom_id res chain seq x y z
N GLY A 1 -13.47 -2.36 11.85
CA GLY A 1 -12.78 -1.56 10.84
C GLY A 1 -12.90 -2.19 9.45
N LYS A 2 -12.56 -1.44 8.41
CA LYS A 2 -12.71 -1.80 6.98
C LYS A 2 -12.12 -3.18 6.66
N GLY A 3 -10.90 -3.47 7.13
CA GLY A 3 -10.25 -4.76 6.90
C GLY A 3 -10.99 -5.95 7.49
N ASN A 4 -11.65 -5.80 8.64
CA ASN A 4 -12.44 -6.89 9.22
C ASN A 4 -13.70 -7.21 8.39
N VAL A 5 -14.33 -6.19 7.79
CA VAL A 5 -15.48 -6.37 6.89
C VAL A 5 -15.05 -7.10 5.63
N ILE A 6 -13.95 -6.65 5.00
CA ILE A 6 -13.41 -7.26 3.79
C ILE A 6 -13.03 -8.74 4.05
N ARG A 7 -12.36 -9.02 5.20
CA ARG A 7 -12.03 -10.40 5.59
C ARG A 7 -13.27 -11.30 5.64
N ARG A 8 -14.36 -10.82 6.22
CA ARG A 8 -15.62 -11.56 6.29
C ARG A 8 -16.22 -11.77 4.91
N MET A 9 -16.31 -10.72 4.09
CA MET A 9 -16.86 -10.80 2.75
C MET A 9 -16.06 -11.75 1.85
N PHE A 10 -14.72 -11.66 1.86
CA PHE A 10 -13.86 -12.54 1.07
C PHE A 10 -13.95 -14.01 1.47
N ARG A 11 -14.27 -14.29 2.72
CA ARG A 11 -14.49 -15.65 3.22
C ARG A 11 -15.86 -16.21 2.86
N GLU A 12 -16.89 -15.37 2.98
CA GLU A 12 -18.29 -15.84 2.90
C GLU A 12 -18.87 -15.77 1.48
N ILE A 13 -18.28 -14.96 0.60
CA ILE A 13 -18.78 -14.78 -0.77
C ILE A 13 -17.90 -15.55 -1.75
N ASP A 14 -18.53 -16.31 -2.65
CA ASP A 14 -17.90 -16.92 -3.81
C ASP A 14 -18.43 -16.26 -5.08
N ALA A 15 -17.49 -15.66 -5.84
CA ALA A 15 -17.77 -14.98 -7.10
C ALA A 15 -16.57 -15.06 -8.04
N GLU A 16 -16.78 -14.97 -9.33
CA GLU A 16 -15.69 -14.91 -10.31
C GLU A 16 -14.92 -13.57 -10.27
N CYS A 17 -15.64 -12.50 -9.95
CA CYS A 17 -15.08 -11.16 -9.81
C CYS A 17 -15.68 -10.47 -8.57
N TYR A 18 -14.84 -9.75 -7.86
CA TYR A 18 -15.23 -8.95 -6.69
C TYR A 18 -14.93 -7.49 -6.98
N ILE A 19 -15.84 -6.62 -6.58
CA ILE A 19 -15.61 -5.18 -6.63
C ILE A 19 -15.72 -4.59 -5.24
N MET A 20 -14.76 -3.75 -4.90
CA MET A 20 -14.72 -2.97 -3.67
C MET A 20 -14.84 -1.50 -4.03
N ILE A 21 -15.78 -0.81 -3.40
CA ILE A 21 -16.00 0.62 -3.57
C ILE A 21 -16.38 1.23 -2.22
N ASP A 22 -15.91 2.43 -1.92
CA ASP A 22 -16.32 3.14 -0.71
C ASP A 22 -17.73 3.72 -0.89
N GLY A 23 -18.55 3.63 0.16
CA GLY A 23 -19.98 4.03 0.11
C GLY A 23 -20.21 5.51 0.45
N ASP A 24 -19.26 6.39 0.17
CA ASP A 24 -19.32 7.84 0.46
C ASP A 24 -19.51 8.70 -0.79
N ASP A 25 -19.92 8.07 -1.89
CA ASP A 25 -20.21 8.69 -3.21
C ASP A 25 -19.02 9.46 -3.83
N THR A 26 -17.81 9.17 -3.38
CA THR A 26 -16.59 9.79 -3.95
C THR A 26 -16.12 9.12 -5.24
N TYR A 27 -16.59 7.90 -5.50
CA TYR A 27 -16.22 7.11 -6.68
C TYR A 27 -17.43 6.91 -7.61
N PRO A 28 -17.33 7.36 -8.89
CA PRO A 28 -18.37 7.10 -9.87
C PRO A 28 -18.50 5.59 -10.16
N ALA A 29 -19.70 5.05 -10.03
CA ALA A 29 -19.94 3.60 -10.18
C ALA A 29 -19.78 3.11 -11.63
N GLU A 30 -19.88 3.99 -12.62
CA GLU A 30 -19.79 3.70 -14.05
C GLU A 30 -18.47 3.02 -14.45
N PHE A 31 -17.36 3.34 -13.80
CA PHE A 31 -16.06 2.72 -14.04
C PHE A 31 -15.99 1.25 -13.60
N GLY A 32 -16.94 0.81 -12.76
CA GLY A 32 -17.00 -0.57 -12.29
C GLY A 32 -17.12 -1.58 -13.42
N ARG A 33 -17.88 -1.24 -14.46
CA ARG A 33 -18.06 -2.14 -15.61
C ARG A 33 -16.74 -2.42 -16.33
N GLU A 34 -15.95 -1.38 -16.59
CA GLU A 34 -14.63 -1.55 -17.21
C GLU A 34 -13.71 -2.39 -16.34
N MET A 35 -13.71 -2.13 -15.01
CA MET A 35 -12.87 -2.88 -14.06
C MET A 35 -13.23 -4.36 -14.03
N VAL A 36 -14.52 -4.69 -14.03
CA VAL A 36 -15.03 -6.08 -14.06
C VAL A 36 -14.65 -6.76 -15.39
N THR A 37 -14.82 -6.07 -16.52
CA THR A 37 -14.42 -6.58 -17.84
C THR A 37 -12.93 -6.95 -17.89
N LYS A 38 -12.05 -6.10 -17.33
CA LYS A 38 -10.61 -6.42 -17.26
C LYS A 38 -10.33 -7.69 -16.44
N VAL A 39 -11.02 -7.89 -15.32
CA VAL A 39 -10.86 -9.09 -14.51
C VAL A 39 -11.34 -10.34 -15.25
N LEU A 40 -12.53 -10.29 -15.84
CA LEU A 40 -13.17 -11.48 -16.43
C LEU A 40 -12.64 -11.84 -17.81
N GLU A 41 -12.35 -10.85 -18.66
CA GLU A 41 -11.97 -11.08 -20.05
C GLU A 41 -10.45 -11.06 -20.28
N ARG A 42 -9.69 -10.33 -19.44
CA ARG A 42 -8.24 -10.19 -19.58
C ARG A 42 -7.45 -10.95 -18.51
N ASN A 43 -8.13 -11.68 -17.63
CA ASN A 43 -7.54 -12.42 -16.52
C ASN A 43 -6.65 -11.55 -15.61
N VAL A 44 -7.04 -10.30 -15.39
CA VAL A 44 -6.36 -9.40 -14.47
C VAL A 44 -6.71 -9.79 -13.04
N ASP A 45 -5.70 -9.94 -12.16
CA ASP A 45 -5.93 -10.36 -10.79
C ASP A 45 -6.44 -9.21 -9.90
N MET A 46 -5.95 -8.00 -10.15
CA MET A 46 -6.40 -6.80 -9.44
C MET A 46 -6.44 -5.60 -10.38
N VAL A 47 -7.59 -4.94 -10.46
CA VAL A 47 -7.74 -3.65 -11.13
C VAL A 47 -7.85 -2.55 -10.09
N VAL A 48 -7.06 -1.50 -10.25
CA VAL A 48 -6.97 -0.37 -9.32
C VAL A 48 -7.56 0.87 -9.97
N GLY A 49 -8.53 1.50 -9.33
CA GLY A 49 -9.05 2.81 -9.73
C GLY A 49 -8.03 3.91 -9.41
N ASP A 50 -7.39 4.45 -10.45
CA ASP A 50 -6.36 5.47 -10.34
C ASP A 50 -6.97 6.86 -10.34
N ARG A 51 -7.09 7.47 -9.16
CA ARG A 51 -7.55 8.85 -8.97
C ARG A 51 -6.47 9.87 -9.29
N LEU A 52 -5.21 9.52 -9.04
CA LEU A 52 -4.08 10.44 -9.03
C LEU A 52 -3.69 10.90 -10.44
N SER A 53 -4.12 10.16 -11.48
CA SER A 53 -3.94 10.53 -12.88
C SER A 53 -5.12 11.36 -13.44
N SER A 54 -6.11 11.68 -12.63
CA SER A 54 -7.29 12.49 -12.98
C SER A 54 -7.25 13.87 -12.30
N THR A 55 -8.41 14.45 -12.08
CA THR A 55 -8.62 15.76 -11.44
C THR A 55 -8.37 15.80 -9.92
N TYR A 56 -8.01 14.68 -9.30
CA TYR A 56 -7.86 14.54 -7.84
C TYR A 56 -7.01 15.63 -7.17
N PHE A 57 -5.90 16.03 -7.79
CA PHE A 57 -5.01 17.07 -7.24
C PHE A 57 -5.57 18.47 -7.38
N GLU A 58 -6.47 18.70 -8.34
CA GLU A 58 -7.15 19.98 -8.54
C GLU A 58 -8.23 20.18 -7.48
N GLU A 59 -8.92 19.12 -7.11
CA GLU A 59 -10.02 19.12 -6.15
C GLU A 59 -9.53 18.98 -4.69
N ASN A 60 -8.51 18.15 -4.42
CA ASN A 60 -7.96 17.93 -3.09
C ASN A 60 -6.71 18.78 -2.80
N LYS A 61 -6.88 20.00 -2.37
CA LYS A 61 -5.81 20.95 -1.98
C LYS A 61 -5.19 20.67 -0.58
N ARG A 62 -5.11 19.42 -0.14
CA ARG A 62 -4.50 19.04 1.15
C ARG A 62 -3.03 18.65 0.96
N PRO A 63 -2.04 19.56 1.10
CA PRO A 63 -0.64 19.32 0.73
C PRO A 63 0.00 18.15 1.49
N PHE A 64 -0.30 18.00 2.78
CA PHE A 64 0.25 16.91 3.59
C PHE A 64 -0.30 15.53 3.21
N HIS A 65 -1.55 15.45 2.75
CA HIS A 65 -2.16 14.21 2.29
C HIS A 65 -1.54 13.74 0.97
N ASN A 66 -1.31 14.65 0.05
CA ASN A 66 -0.69 14.37 -1.24
C ASN A 66 0.78 13.93 -1.09
N PHE A 67 1.52 14.58 -0.18
CA PHE A 67 2.89 14.18 0.17
C PHE A 67 2.92 12.77 0.78
N GLY A 68 2.01 12.46 1.70
CA GLY A 68 1.89 11.13 2.31
C GLY A 68 1.62 10.03 1.28
N ASN A 69 0.68 10.24 0.36
CA ASN A 69 0.39 9.31 -0.72
C ASN A 69 1.60 9.09 -1.64
N SER A 70 2.31 10.16 -2.00
CA SER A 70 3.50 10.09 -2.84
C SER A 70 4.64 9.33 -2.15
N LEU A 71 4.85 9.57 -0.85
CA LEU A 71 5.84 8.87 -0.04
C LEU A 71 5.54 7.36 0.05
N VAL A 72 4.30 7.01 0.39
CA VAL A 72 3.85 5.61 0.50
C VAL A 72 4.01 4.90 -0.84
N ARG A 73 3.54 5.50 -1.94
CA ARG A 73 3.67 4.97 -3.29
C ARG A 73 5.14 4.77 -3.68
N GLY A 74 5.97 5.79 -3.50
CA GLY A 74 7.40 5.74 -3.81
C GLY A 74 8.11 4.63 -3.02
N THR A 75 7.83 4.53 -1.73
CA THR A 75 8.38 3.50 -0.85
C THR A 75 8.00 2.10 -1.30
N ILE A 76 6.73 1.84 -1.59
CA ILE A 76 6.25 0.52 -2.03
C ILE A 76 6.82 0.17 -3.40
N ASN A 77 6.76 1.09 -4.36
CA ASN A 77 7.28 0.85 -5.70
C ASN A 77 8.79 0.57 -5.68
N HIS A 78 9.55 1.27 -4.83
CA HIS A 78 10.98 1.02 -4.67
C HIS A 78 11.26 -0.33 -3.98
N LEU A 79 10.65 -0.59 -2.82
CA LEU A 79 10.92 -1.80 -2.03
C LEU A 79 10.42 -3.08 -2.72
N PHE A 80 9.31 -3.01 -3.43
CA PHE A 80 8.68 -4.17 -4.06
C PHE A 80 8.84 -4.21 -5.57
N LYS A 81 9.54 -3.22 -6.17
CA LYS A 81 9.78 -3.11 -7.63
C LYS A 81 8.48 -3.15 -8.44
N SER A 82 7.51 -2.35 -8.04
CA SER A 82 6.19 -2.26 -8.67
C SER A 82 5.98 -0.90 -9.35
N ASN A 83 4.90 -0.79 -10.12
CA ASN A 83 4.49 0.45 -10.78
C ASN A 83 2.99 0.72 -10.52
N ILE A 84 2.54 0.56 -9.28
CA ILE A 84 1.17 0.88 -8.90
C ILE A 84 1.06 2.40 -8.75
N ARG A 85 0.05 2.99 -9.40
CA ARG A 85 -0.12 4.45 -9.45
C ARG A 85 -0.85 4.97 -8.22
N ASP A 86 -1.97 4.35 -7.84
CA ASP A 86 -2.73 4.73 -6.63
C ASP A 86 -2.86 3.54 -5.68
N ILE A 87 -2.06 3.58 -4.61
CA ILE A 87 -1.99 2.49 -3.61
C ILE A 87 -3.10 2.61 -2.56
N MET A 88 -3.61 3.82 -2.33
CA MET A 88 -4.53 4.11 -1.24
C MET A 88 -5.98 4.29 -1.71
N THR A 89 -6.29 3.95 -2.94
CA THR A 89 -7.66 3.97 -3.45
C THR A 89 -8.49 2.82 -2.89
N GLY A 90 -9.74 3.13 -2.52
CA GLY A 90 -10.74 2.16 -2.09
C GLY A 90 -11.51 1.52 -3.25
N TYR A 91 -11.33 1.97 -4.49
CA TYR A 91 -12.04 1.43 -5.64
C TYR A 91 -11.18 0.41 -6.38
N ARG A 92 -11.52 -0.86 -6.24
CA ARG A 92 -10.75 -1.97 -6.80
C ARG A 92 -11.65 -3.10 -7.26
N ALA A 93 -11.21 -3.82 -8.30
CA ALA A 93 -11.80 -5.10 -8.67
C ALA A 93 -10.76 -6.22 -8.54
N PHE A 94 -11.21 -7.44 -8.23
CA PHE A 94 -10.34 -8.58 -7.93
C PHE A 94 -10.82 -9.85 -8.59
N SER A 95 -9.88 -10.69 -9.01
CA SER A 95 -10.15 -12.07 -9.42
C SER A 95 -10.48 -12.95 -8.21
N TYR A 96 -11.13 -14.08 -8.46
CA TYR A 96 -11.32 -15.14 -7.47
C TYR A 96 -9.98 -15.57 -6.85
N GLN A 97 -8.96 -15.77 -7.68
CA GLN A 97 -7.63 -16.18 -7.24
C GLN A 97 -7.02 -15.18 -6.25
N PHE A 98 -7.10 -13.88 -6.56
CA PHE A 98 -6.64 -12.84 -5.63
C PHE A 98 -7.34 -12.97 -4.28
N VAL A 99 -8.67 -13.01 -4.28
CA VAL A 99 -9.48 -13.00 -3.05
C VAL A 99 -9.21 -14.24 -2.18
N LYS A 100 -9.08 -15.41 -2.78
CA LYS A 100 -8.88 -16.66 -2.02
C LYS A 100 -7.43 -16.86 -1.54
N THR A 101 -6.48 -16.12 -2.09
CA THR A 101 -5.07 -16.17 -1.65
C THR A 101 -4.66 -15.02 -0.74
N PHE A 102 -5.48 -13.98 -0.63
CA PHE A 102 -5.19 -12.79 0.17
C PHE A 102 -5.46 -13.01 1.66
N PRO A 103 -4.43 -12.94 2.53
CA PRO A 103 -4.57 -13.34 3.94
C PRO A 103 -5.33 -12.36 4.83
N VAL A 104 -5.58 -11.13 4.40
CA VAL A 104 -6.25 -10.04 5.12
C VAL A 104 -5.78 -9.88 6.56
N LEU A 105 -4.56 -9.40 6.77
CA LEU A 105 -3.97 -9.25 8.11
C LEU A 105 -4.33 -7.90 8.76
N SER A 106 -4.56 -6.88 7.94
CA SER A 106 -4.89 -5.52 8.38
C SER A 106 -6.34 -5.41 8.83
N LYS A 107 -6.59 -4.52 9.80
CA LYS A 107 -7.92 -4.31 10.38
C LYS A 107 -8.60 -3.01 9.92
N GLY A 108 -7.82 -2.04 9.47
CA GLY A 108 -8.25 -0.68 9.12
C GLY A 108 -8.02 -0.34 7.65
N PHE A 109 -7.73 0.94 7.40
CA PHE A 109 -7.48 1.48 6.05
C PHE A 109 -6.16 1.02 5.43
N GLU A 110 -5.22 0.55 6.24
CA GLU A 110 -3.96 -0.02 5.76
C GLU A 110 -4.13 -1.28 4.89
N ILE A 111 -5.35 -1.80 4.79
CA ILE A 111 -5.66 -2.97 3.95
C ILE A 111 -5.43 -2.71 2.46
N GLU A 112 -5.66 -1.51 1.96
CA GLU A 112 -5.43 -1.16 0.56
C GLU A 112 -3.94 -1.26 0.19
N THR A 113 -3.08 -0.82 1.12
CA THR A 113 -1.63 -1.00 1.02
C THR A 113 -1.25 -2.48 1.05
N GLU A 114 -1.86 -3.26 1.93
CA GLU A 114 -1.61 -4.70 2.02
C GLU A 114 -2.01 -5.44 0.75
N MET A 115 -3.16 -5.13 0.15
CA MET A 115 -3.61 -5.67 -1.13
C MET A 115 -2.60 -5.40 -2.25
N SER A 116 -2.10 -4.17 -2.34
CA SER A 116 -1.13 -3.76 -3.35
C SER A 116 0.19 -4.54 -3.21
N ILE A 117 0.71 -4.64 -1.99
CA ILE A 117 1.95 -5.37 -1.71
C ILE A 117 1.77 -6.87 -1.96
N HIS A 118 0.62 -7.45 -1.60
CA HIS A 118 0.31 -8.85 -1.86
C HIS A 118 0.30 -9.17 -3.36
N ALA A 119 -0.41 -8.38 -4.16
CA ALA A 119 -0.45 -8.56 -5.60
C ALA A 119 0.96 -8.57 -6.22
N VAL A 120 1.79 -7.58 -5.85
CA VAL A 120 3.16 -7.48 -6.36
C VAL A 120 4.03 -8.64 -5.89
N HIS A 121 3.94 -9.02 -4.61
CA HIS A 121 4.74 -10.12 -4.07
C HIS A 121 4.40 -11.47 -4.71
N LYS A 122 3.14 -11.67 -5.08
CA LYS A 122 2.67 -12.88 -5.75
C LYS A 122 2.81 -12.85 -7.27
N ASN A 123 3.41 -11.78 -7.83
CA ASN A 123 3.52 -11.54 -9.26
C ASN A 123 2.17 -11.62 -9.98
N MET A 124 1.12 -11.14 -9.34
CA MET A 124 -0.22 -11.07 -9.91
C MET A 124 -0.30 -9.96 -10.95
N LEU A 125 -1.15 -10.15 -11.95
CA LEU A 125 -1.38 -9.14 -12.98
C LEU A 125 -2.23 -8.00 -12.41
N VAL A 126 -1.64 -6.78 -12.40
CA VAL A 126 -2.30 -5.57 -11.90
C VAL A 126 -2.45 -4.56 -13.02
N GLU A 127 -3.65 -4.08 -13.26
CA GLU A 127 -3.94 -2.97 -14.18
C GLU A 127 -4.54 -1.77 -13.43
N ASN A 128 -4.43 -0.58 -14.04
CA ASN A 128 -5.06 0.63 -13.53
C ASN A 128 -6.17 1.06 -14.51
N VAL A 129 -7.26 1.62 -13.95
CA VAL A 129 -8.29 2.34 -14.68
C VAL A 129 -8.31 3.75 -14.14
N ILE A 130 -8.11 4.75 -15.00
CA ILE A 130 -8.20 6.16 -14.59
C ILE A 130 -9.66 6.44 -14.29
N ILE A 131 -9.93 6.90 -13.07
CA ILE A 131 -11.26 7.22 -12.59
C ILE A 131 -11.33 8.67 -12.16
N GLU A 132 -12.49 9.26 -12.31
CA GLU A 132 -12.80 10.55 -11.69
C GLU A 132 -12.95 10.36 -10.18
N TYR A 133 -12.68 11.44 -9.45
CA TYR A 133 -12.92 11.51 -8.01
C TYR A 133 -13.84 12.69 -7.72
N ARG A 134 -14.91 12.45 -7.00
CA ARG A 134 -15.88 13.48 -6.62
C ARG A 134 -15.64 13.92 -5.19
N ASP A 135 -15.88 15.19 -4.92
CA ASP A 135 -15.92 15.67 -3.55
C ASP A 135 -17.06 14.99 -2.78
N ARG A 136 -16.85 14.80 -1.50
CA ARG A 136 -17.86 14.23 -0.63
C ARG A 136 -19.07 15.13 -0.56
N PRO A 137 -20.28 14.54 -0.48
CA PRO A 137 -21.49 15.31 -0.22
C PRO A 137 -21.37 16.13 1.07
N ASP A 138 -21.99 17.30 1.09
CA ASP A 138 -22.03 18.17 2.25
C ASP A 138 -22.53 17.42 3.49
N GLY A 139 -21.85 17.61 4.63
CA GLY A 139 -22.15 16.94 5.88
C GLY A 139 -21.50 15.56 6.06
N SER A 140 -20.73 15.06 5.08
CA SER A 140 -19.96 13.82 5.20
C SER A 140 -18.53 14.10 5.68
N GLU A 141 -18.18 13.56 6.85
CA GLU A 141 -16.82 13.70 7.40
C GLU A 141 -15.93 12.49 7.09
N SER A 142 -14.64 12.76 6.83
CA SER A 142 -13.66 11.70 6.68
C SER A 142 -13.37 11.04 8.03
N LYS A 143 -13.56 9.73 8.12
CA LYS A 143 -13.17 8.92 9.28
C LYS A 143 -11.67 8.63 9.33
N LEU A 144 -10.91 9.06 8.33
CA LEU A 144 -9.47 8.84 8.22
C LEU A 144 -8.72 9.90 9.03
N ASN A 145 -7.90 9.45 9.98
CA ASN A 145 -6.97 10.32 10.70
C ASN A 145 -5.60 10.25 10.04
N THR A 146 -5.18 11.34 9.40
CA THR A 146 -3.97 11.42 8.58
C THR A 146 -2.71 10.94 9.31
N TYR A 147 -2.51 11.33 10.57
CA TYR A 147 -1.31 10.95 11.33
C TYR A 147 -1.36 9.51 11.84
N SER A 148 -2.46 9.14 12.50
CA SER A 148 -2.62 7.81 13.09
C SER A 148 -2.67 6.72 12.01
N ASP A 149 -3.43 6.94 10.96
CA ASP A 149 -3.58 5.95 9.89
C ASP A 149 -2.34 5.93 8.98
N GLY A 150 -1.70 7.08 8.75
CA GLY A 150 -0.40 7.15 8.08
C GLY A 150 0.68 6.33 8.80
N PHE A 151 0.76 6.43 10.13
CA PHE A 151 1.69 5.61 10.92
C PHE A 151 1.38 4.11 10.82
N LYS A 152 0.09 3.72 10.83
CA LYS A 152 -0.32 2.32 10.62
C LYS A 152 0.09 1.80 9.26
N VAL A 153 -0.04 2.62 8.21
CA VAL A 153 0.41 2.29 6.85
C VAL A 153 1.91 2.04 6.83
N LEU A 154 2.73 2.95 7.37
CA LEU A 154 4.19 2.78 7.43
C LEU A 154 4.59 1.54 8.23
N LYS A 155 3.96 1.29 9.37
CA LYS A 155 4.18 0.08 10.16
C LYS A 155 3.83 -1.19 9.37
N THR A 156 2.75 -1.15 8.59
CA THR A 156 2.33 -2.27 7.74
C THR A 156 3.33 -2.53 6.63
N ILE A 157 3.82 -1.48 5.95
CA ILE A 157 4.88 -1.60 4.94
C ILE A 157 6.14 -2.26 5.54
N GLY A 158 6.62 -1.79 6.69
CA GLY A 158 7.77 -2.36 7.37
C GLY A 158 7.59 -3.83 7.75
N ARG A 159 6.41 -4.19 8.28
CA ARG A 159 6.05 -5.56 8.61
C ARG A 159 6.04 -6.46 7.36
N LEU A 160 5.43 -6.03 6.28
CA LEU A 160 5.32 -6.80 5.06
C LEU A 160 6.67 -6.90 4.35
N TYR A 161 7.47 -5.83 4.36
CA TYR A 161 8.83 -5.86 3.82
C TYR A 161 9.72 -6.87 4.56
N LYS A 162 9.67 -6.86 5.91
CA LYS A 162 10.37 -7.86 6.73
C LYS A 162 9.94 -9.29 6.39
N ASN A 163 8.64 -9.52 6.18
CA ASN A 163 8.11 -10.86 5.95
C ASN A 163 8.33 -11.37 4.53
N TYR A 164 8.21 -10.49 3.53
CA TYR A 164 8.27 -10.86 2.11
C TYR A 164 9.68 -10.75 1.51
N LYS A 165 10.52 -9.88 2.07
CA LYS A 165 11.91 -9.66 1.64
C LYS A 165 12.89 -9.66 2.83
N PRO A 166 12.95 -10.76 3.59
CA PRO A 166 13.74 -10.81 4.84
C PRO A 166 15.23 -10.51 4.61
N LEU A 167 15.84 -11.00 3.54
CA LEU A 167 17.23 -10.72 3.22
C LEU A 167 17.48 -9.21 3.03
N GLY A 168 16.61 -8.52 2.32
CA GLY A 168 16.73 -7.06 2.14
C GLY A 168 16.57 -6.31 3.47
N PHE A 169 15.58 -6.67 4.27
CA PHE A 169 15.30 -6.03 5.54
C PHE A 169 16.45 -6.23 6.56
N PHE A 170 16.82 -7.47 6.81
CA PHE A 170 17.88 -7.77 7.77
C PHE A 170 19.27 -7.43 7.25
N GLY A 171 19.50 -7.48 5.93
CA GLY A 171 20.73 -7.03 5.31
C GLY A 171 20.97 -5.53 5.50
N MET A 172 19.96 -4.69 5.30
CA MET A 172 20.07 -3.25 5.60
C MET A 172 20.31 -2.99 7.09
N LEU A 173 19.59 -3.71 7.97
CA LEU A 173 19.77 -3.58 9.41
C LEU A 173 21.20 -3.99 9.84
N SER A 174 21.71 -5.10 9.31
CA SER A 174 23.06 -5.58 9.57
C SER A 174 24.11 -4.57 9.08
N ALA A 175 23.98 -4.06 7.87
CA ALA A 175 24.87 -3.04 7.33
C ALA A 175 24.89 -1.77 8.20
N LEU A 176 23.72 -1.33 8.67
CA LEU A 176 23.60 -0.19 9.59
C LEU A 176 24.34 -0.46 10.91
N LEU A 177 24.16 -1.64 11.51
CA LEU A 177 24.84 -2.00 12.76
C LEU A 177 26.37 -2.09 12.59
N VAL A 178 26.83 -2.65 11.48
CA VAL A 178 28.28 -2.69 11.14
C VAL A 178 28.83 -1.27 10.99
N LEU A 179 28.10 -0.39 10.32
CA LEU A 179 28.51 1.02 10.18
C LEU A 179 28.61 1.72 11.54
N ILE A 180 27.60 1.53 12.40
CA ILE A 180 27.63 2.11 13.77
C ILE A 180 28.82 1.53 14.56
N ALA A 181 29.06 0.23 14.51
CA ALA A 181 30.19 -0.41 15.17
C ALA A 181 31.52 0.15 14.66
N ALA A 182 31.66 0.33 13.35
CA ALA A 182 32.86 0.93 12.76
C ALA A 182 33.09 2.36 13.24
N ILE A 183 32.03 3.19 13.29
CA ILE A 183 32.14 4.58 13.79
C ILE A 183 32.53 4.58 15.26
N LEU A 184 31.97 3.74 16.10
CA LEU A 184 32.31 3.64 17.53
C LEU A 184 33.69 3.07 17.76
N PHE A 185 34.22 2.26 16.85
CA PHE A 185 35.57 1.69 16.92
C PHE A 185 36.67 2.72 16.60
N ILE A 186 36.38 3.71 15.76
CA ILE A 186 37.38 4.72 15.35
C ILE A 186 38.09 5.36 16.55
N PRO A 187 37.44 5.94 17.57
CA PRO A 187 38.11 6.57 18.69
C PRO A 187 38.94 5.58 19.51
N VAL A 188 38.48 4.34 19.69
CA VAL A 188 39.22 3.29 20.38
C VAL A 188 40.50 2.95 19.63
N PHE A 189 40.39 2.77 18.31
CA PHE A 189 41.54 2.46 17.45
C PHE A 189 42.55 3.59 17.42
N VAL A 190 42.09 4.84 17.34
CA VAL A 190 42.99 6.03 17.42
C VAL A 190 43.72 6.12 18.77
N THR A 191 43.02 5.82 19.87
CA THR A 191 43.63 5.77 21.19
C THR A 191 44.67 4.67 21.29
N TYR A 192 44.38 3.47 20.79
CA TYR A 192 45.36 2.39 20.72
C TYR A 192 46.61 2.74 19.94
N LEU A 193 46.45 3.36 18.77
CA LEU A 193 47.64 3.81 17.98
C LEU A 193 48.49 4.85 18.68
N LYS A 194 47.90 5.67 19.55
CA LYS A 194 48.64 6.72 20.29
C LYS A 194 49.27 6.22 21.58
N THR A 195 48.62 5.31 22.29
CA THR A 195 49.01 4.89 23.64
C THR A 195 49.51 3.45 23.73
N GLY A 196 49.22 2.61 22.74
CA GLY A 196 49.42 1.17 22.77
C GLY A 196 48.54 0.41 23.74
N LEU A 197 47.52 1.08 24.33
CA LEU A 197 46.56 0.53 25.31
C LEU A 197 45.13 0.70 24.79
N VAL A 198 44.26 -0.23 25.16
CA VAL A 198 42.79 -0.20 24.87
C VAL A 198 42.04 0.07 26.14
#